data_05b3d9e082aa461200fad08d2732a26c
#
_entry.id   05b3d9e082aa461200fad08d2732a26c
#
_cell.length_a   1.000
_cell.length_b   1.000
_cell.length_c   1.000
_cell.angle_alpha   90.00
_cell.angle_beta   90.00
_cell.angle_gamma   90.00
#
_symmetry.space_group_name_H-M   'P 1'
#
loop_
_entity.id
_entity.type
_entity.pdbx_description
1 polymer ?
#
loop_
_entity_poly.entity_id
_entity_poly.type
_entity_poly.pdbx_seq_one_letter_code
_entity_poly.pdbx_strand_id
1 'polypeptide(L)'
;MLNAMKKSQNLKRIKMRIKTGDLVKVINGKEKGKTGEVLKIFPFENRLVVKGINFRTKHLKPTQEGENGKIVTEEASIHASNVMFFSKDKNITSKIEVFIDKDVVKKRRLKKTGELID
;
A
#
# COMPACT_ATOMS: atom_id res chain seq x y z
N MET A 1 27.58 -4.08 16.91
CA MET A 1 26.39 -4.76 17.41
C MET A 1 25.32 -3.80 17.91
N LEU A 2 25.66 -2.91 18.81
CA LEU A 2 24.73 -1.90 19.31
C LEU A 2 24.19 -0.98 18.20
N ASN A 3 25.03 -0.63 17.24
CA ASN A 3 24.63 0.24 16.14
C ASN A 3 23.59 -0.41 15.23
N ALA A 4 23.72 -1.71 14.99
CA ALA A 4 22.73 -2.44 14.19
C ALA A 4 21.40 -2.54 14.93
N MET A 5 21.44 -2.77 16.23
CA MET A 5 20.26 -2.79 17.06
C MET A 5 19.59 -1.42 17.12
N LYS A 6 20.39 -0.35 17.21
CA LYS A 6 19.86 1.02 17.17
C LYS A 6 19.17 1.31 15.83
N LYS A 7 19.74 0.86 14.72
CA LYS A 7 19.08 0.99 13.42
C LYS A 7 17.76 0.26 13.39
N SER A 8 17.72 -0.96 13.92
CA SER A 8 16.47 -1.71 14.01
C SER A 8 15.44 -1.01 14.90
N GLN A 9 15.90 -0.43 16.01
CA GLN A 9 15.03 0.31 16.90
C GLN A 9 14.50 1.61 16.30
N ASN A 10 15.26 2.21 15.38
CA ASN A 10 14.84 3.41 14.68
C ASN A 10 13.86 3.14 13.55
N LEU A 11 13.73 1.88 13.13
CA LEU A 11 12.73 1.46 12.16
C LEU A 11 11.38 1.37 12.86
N LYS A 12 10.68 2.47 12.87
CA LYS A 12 9.35 2.53 13.46
C LYS A 12 8.31 2.05 12.44
N ARG A 13 7.36 1.28 12.91
CA ARG A 13 6.19 0.95 12.11
C ARG A 13 5.41 2.22 11.83
N ILE A 14 5.27 2.56 10.57
CA ILE A 14 4.48 3.71 10.15
C ILE A 14 3.02 3.32 10.19
N LYS A 15 2.19 4.14 10.81
CA LYS A 15 0.75 3.92 10.81
C LYS A 15 0.21 4.23 9.42
N MET A 16 -0.03 3.20 8.66
CA MET A 16 -0.66 3.34 7.35
C MET A 16 -2.17 3.36 7.54
N ARG A 17 -2.79 4.43 7.10
CA ARG A 17 -4.25 4.57 7.17
C ARG A 17 -4.95 3.74 6.10
N ILE A 18 -4.22 3.39 5.04
CA ILE A 18 -4.69 2.48 3.99
C ILE A 18 -4.48 1.06 4.47
N LYS A 19 -5.48 0.22 4.25
CA LYS A 19 -5.44 -1.20 4.62
C LYS A 19 -5.55 -2.08 3.39
N THR A 20 -5.15 -3.34 3.56
CA THR A 20 -5.34 -4.37 2.54
C THR A 20 -6.82 -4.48 2.16
N GLY A 21 -7.11 -4.54 0.87
CA GLY A 21 -8.47 -4.58 0.36
C GLY A 21 -9.06 -3.22 0.02
N ASP A 22 -8.40 -2.13 0.41
CA ASP A 22 -8.87 -0.78 0.07
C ASP A 22 -8.67 -0.48 -1.41
N LEU A 23 -9.57 0.27 -1.99
CA LEU A 23 -9.42 0.77 -3.34
C LEU A 23 -8.67 2.10 -3.29
N VAL A 24 -7.60 2.21 -4.08
CA VAL A 24 -6.76 3.41 -4.13
C VAL A 24 -6.57 3.86 -5.57
N LYS A 25 -6.25 5.13 -5.74
CA LYS A 25 -5.93 5.71 -7.03
C LYS A 25 -4.50 6.23 -7.00
N VAL A 26 -3.74 5.94 -8.05
CA VAL A 26 -2.39 6.47 -8.20
C VAL A 26 -2.47 7.94 -8.55
N ILE A 27 -1.84 8.78 -7.73
CA ILE A 27 -1.89 10.24 -7.88
C ILE A 27 -0.60 10.80 -8.44
N ASN A 28 0.44 9.99 -8.53
CA ASN A 28 1.76 10.45 -8.98
C ASN A 28 2.49 9.32 -9.70
N GLY A 29 3.34 9.67 -10.66
CA GLY A 29 4.16 8.73 -11.40
C GLY A 29 3.57 8.35 -12.75
N LYS A 30 4.15 7.32 -13.38
CA LYS A 30 3.79 6.90 -14.74
C LYS A 30 2.36 6.39 -14.85
N GLU A 31 1.84 5.81 -13.78
CA GLU A 31 0.52 5.19 -13.78
C GLU A 31 -0.56 6.07 -13.14
N LYS A 32 -0.28 7.37 -13.04
CA LYS A 32 -1.21 8.35 -12.49
C LYS A 32 -2.61 8.20 -13.12
N GLY A 33 -3.62 8.15 -12.27
CA GLY A 33 -5.01 8.01 -12.69
C GLY A 33 -5.55 6.59 -12.66
N LYS A 34 -4.68 5.59 -12.54
CA LYS A 34 -5.12 4.19 -12.42
C LYS A 34 -5.60 3.91 -11.01
N THR A 35 -6.60 3.04 -10.90
CA THR A 35 -7.15 2.59 -9.62
C THR A 35 -6.91 1.11 -9.46
N GLY A 36 -6.84 0.66 -8.21
CA GLY A 36 -6.69 -0.75 -7.91
C GLY A 36 -6.86 -1.05 -6.45
N GLU A 37 -7.00 -2.33 -6.16
CA GLU A 37 -7.16 -2.83 -4.79
C GLU A 37 -5.79 -3.09 -4.16
N VAL A 38 -5.63 -2.70 -2.90
CA VAL A 38 -4.40 -2.96 -2.15
C VAL A 38 -4.30 -4.44 -1.80
N LEU A 39 -3.24 -5.09 -2.25
CA LEU A 39 -2.99 -6.51 -2.00
C LEU A 39 -2.17 -6.73 -0.73
N LYS A 40 -1.16 -5.89 -0.50
CA LYS A 40 -0.28 -5.99 0.66
C LYS A 40 0.15 -4.60 1.10
N ILE A 41 0.47 -4.47 2.39
CA ILE A 41 1.06 -3.26 2.94
C ILE A 41 2.36 -3.59 3.67
N PHE A 42 3.31 -2.66 3.62
CA PHE A 42 4.61 -2.78 4.29
C PHE A 42 4.80 -1.56 5.20
N PRO A 43 4.31 -1.65 6.46
CA PRO A 43 4.27 -0.48 7.36
C PRO A 43 5.65 0.10 7.69
N PHE A 44 6.69 -0.74 7.75
CA PHE A 44 8.03 -0.24 8.06
C PHE A 44 8.65 0.56 6.91
N GLU A 45 8.26 0.28 5.70
CA GLU A 45 8.78 0.94 4.50
C GLU A 45 7.83 2.00 3.96
N ASN A 46 6.63 2.10 4.51
CA ASN A 46 5.55 2.96 4.01
C ASN A 46 5.25 2.71 2.54
N ARG A 47 5.21 1.44 2.16
CA ARG A 47 4.97 0.98 0.80
C ARG A 47 3.82 0.00 0.77
N LEU A 48 3.23 -0.17 -0.40
CA LEU A 48 2.13 -1.11 -0.59
C LEU A 48 2.15 -1.67 -2.00
N VAL A 49 1.47 -2.78 -2.19
CA VAL A 49 1.29 -3.42 -3.49
C VAL A 49 -0.17 -3.27 -3.89
N VAL A 50 -0.39 -2.76 -5.09
CA VAL A 50 -1.73 -2.53 -5.63
C VAL A 50 -1.94 -3.42 -6.85
N LYS A 51 -3.07 -4.10 -6.90
CA LYS A 51 -3.42 -4.99 -8.00
C LYS A 51 -3.44 -4.25 -9.34
N GLY A 52 -2.74 -4.80 -10.32
CA GLY A 52 -2.72 -4.25 -11.68
C GLY A 52 -1.83 -3.02 -11.86
N ILE A 53 -1.05 -2.65 -10.84
CA ILE A 53 -0.24 -1.44 -10.86
C ILE A 53 1.22 -1.78 -10.58
N ASN A 54 2.12 -1.08 -11.27
CA ASN A 54 3.56 -1.18 -11.11
C ASN A 54 4.09 -2.60 -11.36
N PHE A 55 3.70 -3.18 -12.48
CA PHE A 55 4.23 -4.48 -12.88
C PHE A 55 5.72 -4.43 -13.13
N ARG A 56 6.41 -5.42 -12.61
CA ARG A 56 7.84 -5.61 -12.82
C ARG A 56 8.13 -7.04 -13.20
N THR A 57 9.04 -7.20 -14.16
CA THR A 57 9.49 -8.51 -14.58
C THR A 57 10.65 -8.95 -13.70
N LYS A 58 10.52 -10.12 -13.12
CA LYS A 58 11.58 -10.73 -12.30
C LYS A 58 12.11 -11.97 -12.98
N HIS A 59 13.43 -12.12 -12.95
CA HIS A 59 14.10 -13.33 -13.40
C HIS A 59 14.39 -14.19 -12.17
N LEU A 60 13.63 -15.26 -12.03
CA LEU A 60 13.82 -16.18 -10.91
C LEU A 60 14.90 -17.19 -11.26
N LYS A 61 15.84 -17.38 -10.34
CA LYS A 61 16.88 -18.39 -10.48
C LYS A 61 16.28 -19.78 -10.29
N PRO A 62 16.82 -20.81 -11.00
CA PRO A 62 16.37 -22.17 -10.76
C PRO A 62 16.66 -22.58 -9.31
N THR A 63 15.69 -23.27 -8.70
CA THR A 63 15.80 -23.73 -7.31
C THR A 63 16.36 -25.13 -7.21
N GLN A 64 16.36 -25.88 -8.30
CA GLN A 64 16.84 -27.24 -8.37
C GLN A 64 17.82 -27.40 -9.54
N GLU A 65 18.74 -28.33 -9.40
CA GLU A 65 19.67 -28.67 -10.48
C GLU A 65 18.89 -29.17 -11.69
N GLY A 66 19.21 -28.65 -12.87
CA GLY A 66 18.54 -29.01 -14.11
C GLY A 66 17.30 -28.20 -14.42
N GLU A 67 16.81 -27.38 -13.51
CA GLU A 67 15.71 -26.47 -13.81
C GLU A 67 16.18 -25.24 -14.55
N ASN A 68 15.34 -24.76 -15.46
CA ASN A 68 15.55 -23.46 -16.08
C ASN A 68 15.00 -22.36 -15.19
N GLY A 69 15.64 -21.20 -15.23
CA GLY A 69 15.10 -20.01 -14.55
C GLY A 69 13.74 -19.63 -15.11
N LYS A 70 12.96 -18.94 -14.32
CA LYS A 70 11.64 -18.46 -14.71
C LYS A 70 11.62 -16.95 -14.81
N ILE A 71 10.84 -16.44 -15.75
CA ILE A 71 10.55 -15.03 -15.88
C ILE A 71 9.11 -14.83 -15.43
N VAL A 72 8.91 -14.04 -14.38
CA VAL A 72 7.56 -13.76 -13.88
C VAL A 72 7.33 -12.25 -13.87
N THR A 73 6.09 -11.87 -14.16
CA THR A 73 5.65 -10.48 -14.08
C THR A 73 4.67 -10.38 -12.94
N GLU A 74 4.98 -9.54 -11.99
CA GLU A 74 4.12 -9.35 -10.82
C GLU A 74 4.14 -7.90 -10.36
N GLU A 75 3.15 -7.53 -9.57
CA GLU A 75 3.06 -6.17 -9.03
C GLU A 75 4.16 -5.95 -8.00
N ALA A 76 4.94 -4.88 -8.18
CA ALA A 76 5.92 -4.44 -7.21
C ALA A 76 5.32 -3.40 -6.28
N SER A 77 5.95 -3.19 -5.13
CA SER A 77 5.49 -2.20 -4.16
C SER A 77 5.70 -0.78 -4.68
N ILE A 78 4.82 0.12 -4.26
CA ILE A 78 4.95 1.56 -4.50
C ILE A 78 4.87 2.28 -3.17
N HIS A 79 5.43 3.49 -3.12
CA HIS A 79 5.38 4.29 -1.90
C HIS A 79 3.96 4.77 -1.64
N ALA A 80 3.55 4.76 -0.39
CA ALA A 80 2.18 5.13 -0.02
C ALA A 80 1.82 6.58 -0.36
N SER A 81 2.82 7.47 -0.46
CA SER A 81 2.60 8.86 -0.86
C SER A 81 2.14 9.00 -2.32
N ASN A 82 2.32 7.95 -3.13
CA ASN A 82 1.95 7.96 -4.54
C ASN A 82 0.52 7.51 -4.80
N VAL A 83 -0.19 7.12 -3.77
CA VAL A 83 -1.59 6.68 -3.88
C VAL A 83 -2.46 7.39 -2.85
N MET A 84 -3.75 7.42 -3.13
CA MET A 84 -4.73 8.00 -2.24
C MET A 84 -5.99 7.14 -2.27
N PHE A 85 -6.70 7.04 -1.14
CA PHE A 85 -7.94 6.29 -1.07
C PHE A 85 -8.93 6.81 -2.11
N PHE A 86 -9.54 5.90 -2.85
CA PHE A 86 -10.49 6.23 -3.89
C PHE A 86 -11.89 5.73 -3.50
N SER A 87 -12.85 6.64 -3.44
CA SER A 87 -14.24 6.29 -3.24
C SER A 87 -14.90 6.05 -4.58
N LYS A 88 -15.19 4.79 -4.88
CA LYS A 88 -15.83 4.40 -6.13
C LYS A 88 -17.24 4.99 -6.26
N ASP A 89 -17.97 5.02 -5.15
CA ASP A 89 -19.36 5.51 -5.14
C ASP A 89 -19.45 6.99 -5.49
N LYS A 90 -18.51 7.79 -5.02
CA LYS A 90 -18.48 9.23 -5.26
C LYS A 90 -17.47 9.65 -6.33
N ASN A 91 -16.71 8.69 -6.85
CA ASN A 91 -15.66 8.92 -7.86
C ASN A 91 -14.67 10.03 -7.44
N ILE A 92 -14.22 9.97 -6.19
CA ILE A 92 -13.37 11.00 -5.59
C ILE A 92 -12.21 10.37 -4.84
N THR A 93 -11.05 10.99 -4.89
CA THR A 93 -9.91 10.62 -4.05
C THR A 93 -9.86 11.51 -2.83
N SER A 94 -9.49 10.94 -1.68
CA SER A 94 -9.41 11.69 -0.44
C SER A 94 -8.38 11.08 0.49
N LYS A 95 -7.84 11.92 1.35
CA LYS A 95 -7.04 11.46 2.48
C LYS A 95 -7.95 10.79 3.50
N ILE A 96 -7.39 9.83 4.21
CA ILE A 96 -8.11 9.12 5.27
C ILE A 96 -7.85 9.85 6.59
N GLU A 97 -8.92 10.06 7.33
CA GLU A 97 -8.86 10.61 8.68
C GLU A 97 -9.28 9.52 9.66
N VAL A 98 -8.53 9.37 10.72
CA VAL A 98 -8.85 8.41 11.79
C VAL A 98 -9.44 9.16 12.97
N PHE A 99 -10.53 8.64 13.48
CA PHE A 99 -11.19 9.23 14.66
C PHE A 99 -11.69 8.13 15.59
N ILE A 100 -11.97 8.51 16.82
CA ILE A 100 -12.53 7.61 17.82
C ILE A 100 -14.00 7.97 18.01
N ASP A 101 -14.88 6.97 17.80
CA ASP A 101 -16.30 7.19 17.95
C ASP A 101 -16.76 7.14 19.43
N LYS A 102 -18.07 7.23 19.64
CA LYS A 102 -18.67 7.22 20.97
C LYS A 102 -18.39 5.93 21.75
N ASP A 103 -18.19 4.83 21.06
CA ASP A 103 -17.90 3.53 21.64
C ASP A 103 -16.41 3.29 21.84
N VAL A 104 -15.57 4.34 21.69
CA VAL A 104 -14.11 4.29 21.79
C VAL A 104 -13.48 3.35 20.77
N VAL A 105 -14.09 3.22 19.61
CA VAL A 105 -13.59 2.41 18.50
C VAL A 105 -12.96 3.32 17.46
N LYS A 106 -11.74 2.97 17.03
CA LYS A 106 -11.09 3.68 15.92
C LYS A 106 -11.81 3.39 14.62
N LYS A 107 -12.20 4.46 13.94
CA LYS A 107 -12.82 4.36 12.62
C LYS A 107 -12.11 5.27 11.62
N ARG A 108 -12.24 4.92 10.36
CA ARG A 108 -11.67 5.72 9.28
C ARG A 108 -12.78 6.40 8.51
N ARG A 109 -12.51 7.62 8.08
CA ARG A 109 -13.42 8.35 7.20
C ARG A 109 -12.62 9.13 6.16
N LEU A 110 -13.28 9.46 5.07
CA LEU A 110 -12.67 10.31 4.05
C LEU A 110 -12.68 11.76 4.52
N LYS A 111 -11.53 12.40 4.48
CA LYS A 111 -11.39 13.77 4.93
C LYS A 111 -12.21 14.76 4.10
N LYS A 112 -12.30 14.50 2.79
CA LYS A 112 -13.02 15.37 1.86
C LYS A 112 -14.54 15.33 2.02
N THR A 113 -15.10 14.16 2.25
CA THR A 113 -16.55 13.94 2.22
C THR A 113 -17.13 13.58 3.57
N GLY A 114 -16.29 13.17 4.52
CA GLY A 114 -16.76 12.63 5.79
C GLY A 114 -17.34 11.23 5.71
N GLU A 115 -17.24 10.58 4.56
CA GLU A 115 -17.75 9.23 4.36
C GLU A 115 -17.01 8.24 5.25
N LEU A 116 -17.76 7.38 5.97
CA LEU A 116 -17.17 6.34 6.78
C LEU A 116 -16.69 5.18 5.91
N ILE A 117 -15.47 4.72 6.16
CA ILE A 117 -14.88 3.59 5.45
C ILE A 117 -15.05 2.30 6.25
N ASP A 118 -14.87 2.41 7.54
CA ASP A 118 -14.98 1.27 8.46
C ASP A 118 -16.24 1.33 9.29
#